data_b47c314dd3436bcf1277eb3f86df5102
#
_entry.id   b47c314dd3436bcf1277eb3f86df5102
#
_cell.length_a   1.000
_cell.length_b   1.000
_cell.length_c   1.000
_cell.angle_alpha   90.00
_cell.angle_beta   90.00
_cell.angle_gamma   90.00
#
_symmetry.space_group_name_H-M   'P 1'
#
loop_
_entity.id
_entity.type
_entity.pdbx_description
1 polymer ?
#
loop_
_entity_poly.entity_id
_entity_poly.type
_entity_poly.pdbx_seq_one_letter_code
_entity_poly.pdbx_strand_id
1 'polypeptide(L)'
;MPWLPLRQLFGAFADIRGVGLAKMTKALYPKRPALIPMLDSTVQAYLRDDDPGAQAPFAERALGLVRGYQRDLDRNRAAVQAVRQDLARRGYGLTEVRILDLLILSARPGRAGNAPAQAVRPRSA
;
A
#
# COMPACT_ATOMS: atom_id res chain seq x y z
N MET A 1 6.82 -13.60 -4.30
CA MET A 1 7.28 -12.24 -3.93
C MET A 1 8.75 -12.28 -3.56
N PRO A 2 9.56 -11.42 -4.15
CA PRO A 2 11.02 -11.45 -3.92
C PRO A 2 11.39 -10.73 -2.61
N TRP A 3 11.12 -11.37 -1.50
CA TRP A 3 11.31 -10.75 -0.19
C TRP A 3 12.75 -10.38 0.12
N LEU A 4 13.71 -11.25 -0.18
CA LEU A 4 15.10 -10.95 0.12
C LEU A 4 15.64 -9.77 -0.69
N PRO A 5 15.46 -9.73 -2.02
CA PRO A 5 15.86 -8.54 -2.77
C PRO A 5 15.16 -7.26 -2.30
N LEU A 6 13.89 -7.34 -1.93
CA LEU A 6 13.18 -6.17 -1.41
C LEU A 6 13.77 -5.70 -0.10
N ARG A 7 14.11 -6.64 0.79
CA ARG A 7 14.73 -6.28 2.05
C ARG A 7 16.05 -5.56 1.83
N GLN A 8 16.85 -6.04 0.89
CA GLN A 8 18.12 -5.41 0.56
C GLN A 8 17.91 -4.02 0.00
N LEU A 9 16.94 -3.87 -0.89
CA LEU A 9 16.62 -2.57 -1.48
C LEU A 9 16.17 -1.59 -0.40
N PHE A 10 15.23 -2.00 0.45
CA PHE A 10 14.73 -1.14 1.51
C PHE A 10 15.85 -0.76 2.48
N GLY A 11 16.74 -1.71 2.78
CA GLY A 11 17.86 -1.45 3.65
C GLY A 11 18.81 -0.39 3.09
N ALA A 12 18.95 -0.34 1.78
CA ALA A 12 19.80 0.69 1.15
C ALA A 12 19.25 2.09 1.39
N PHE A 13 17.93 2.24 1.49
CA PHE A 13 17.33 3.54 1.77
C PHE A 13 17.43 3.92 3.25
N ALA A 14 17.62 2.95 4.13
CA ALA A 14 17.68 3.23 5.57
C ALA A 14 18.79 4.22 5.93
N ASP A 15 19.87 4.22 5.16
CA ASP A 15 21.03 5.08 5.44
C ASP A 15 20.91 6.46 4.81
N ILE A 16 19.85 6.74 4.09
CA ILE A 16 19.67 8.02 3.44
C ILE A 16 18.90 8.95 4.36
N ARG A 17 19.57 9.99 4.82
CA ARG A 17 18.96 10.93 5.76
C ARG A 17 17.77 11.63 5.10
N GLY A 18 16.69 11.75 5.85
CA GLY A 18 15.50 12.45 5.39
C GLY A 18 14.60 11.64 4.47
N VAL A 19 14.91 10.37 4.24
CA VAL A 19 14.08 9.51 3.41
C VAL A 19 13.40 8.48 4.30
N GLY A 20 12.10 8.66 4.50
CA GLY A 20 11.29 7.70 5.22
C GLY A 20 10.55 6.78 4.26
N LEU A 21 9.58 6.04 4.81
CA LEU A 21 8.82 5.07 4.03
C LEU A 21 8.08 5.71 2.86
N ALA A 22 7.44 6.85 3.09
CA ALA A 22 6.66 7.51 2.04
C ALA A 22 7.55 7.96 0.88
N LYS A 23 8.67 8.61 1.19
CA LYS A 23 9.59 9.08 0.15
C LYS A 23 10.21 7.93 -0.62
N MET A 24 10.60 6.88 0.09
CA MET A 24 11.19 5.72 -0.55
C MET A 24 10.22 5.08 -1.54
N THR A 25 9.00 4.80 -1.09
CA THR A 25 8.03 4.12 -1.95
C THR A 25 7.55 5.04 -3.07
N LYS A 26 7.49 6.34 -2.82
CA LYS A 26 7.15 7.30 -3.87
C LYS A 26 8.20 7.27 -4.99
N ALA A 27 9.47 7.09 -4.64
CA ALA A 27 10.53 6.97 -5.63
C ALA A 27 10.49 5.64 -6.37
N LEU A 28 10.16 4.56 -5.66
CA LEU A 28 10.17 3.22 -6.23
C LEU A 28 8.91 2.87 -7.00
N TYR A 29 7.78 3.41 -6.60
CA TYR A 29 6.50 3.07 -7.19
C TYR A 29 6.47 3.22 -8.72
N PRO A 30 6.94 4.32 -9.30
CA PRO A 30 6.86 4.46 -10.76
C PRO A 30 7.64 3.39 -11.51
N LYS A 31 8.66 2.82 -10.85
CA LYS A 31 9.50 1.80 -11.48
C LYS A 31 8.93 0.40 -11.34
N ARG A 32 8.13 0.18 -10.32
CA ARG A 32 7.52 -1.14 -10.06
C ARG A 32 6.10 -0.96 -9.54
N PRO A 33 5.20 -0.40 -10.35
CA PRO A 33 3.85 -0.07 -9.87
C PRO A 33 2.99 -1.29 -9.55
N ALA A 34 3.36 -2.46 -10.04
CA ALA A 34 2.62 -3.68 -9.73
C ALA A 34 3.15 -4.37 -8.48
N LEU A 35 4.26 -3.91 -7.93
CA LEU A 35 4.93 -4.58 -6.82
C LEU A 35 4.95 -3.71 -5.56
N ILE A 36 5.25 -2.44 -5.69
CA ILE A 36 5.51 -1.54 -4.57
C ILE A 36 4.31 -0.63 -4.33
N PRO A 37 3.63 -0.75 -3.18
CA PRO A 37 2.59 0.21 -2.82
C PRO A 37 3.22 1.50 -2.35
N MET A 38 2.45 2.58 -2.36
CA MET A 38 2.90 3.85 -1.82
C MET A 38 2.59 3.88 -0.33
N LEU A 39 3.62 3.77 0.49
CA LEU A 39 3.47 3.70 1.94
C LEU A 39 3.43 5.10 2.56
N ASP A 40 2.47 5.90 2.16
CA ASP A 40 2.27 7.21 2.76
C ASP A 40 1.57 7.06 4.13
N SER A 41 1.32 8.16 4.80
CA SER A 41 0.74 8.13 6.13
C SER A 41 -0.64 7.48 6.16
N THR A 42 -1.41 7.63 5.10
CA THR A 42 -2.74 7.04 5.02
C THR A 42 -2.66 5.52 4.92
N VAL A 43 -1.80 5.03 4.07
CA VAL A 43 -1.62 3.59 3.91
C VAL A 43 -0.99 2.97 5.15
N GLN A 44 -0.02 3.67 5.77
CA GLN A 44 0.57 3.20 7.01
C GLN A 44 -0.48 3.07 8.12
N ALA A 45 -1.36 4.03 8.23
CA ALA A 45 -2.44 3.97 9.21
C ALA A 45 -3.40 2.81 8.92
N TYR A 46 -3.70 2.58 7.68
CA TYR A 46 -4.56 1.48 7.28
C TYR A 46 -3.93 0.13 7.65
N LEU A 47 -2.62 0.03 7.54
CA LEU A 47 -1.87 -1.21 7.79
C LEU A 47 -1.23 -1.23 9.19
N ARG A 48 -1.71 -0.43 10.12
CA ARG A 48 -1.04 -0.29 11.41
C ARG A 48 -0.87 -1.62 12.16
N ASP A 49 -1.77 -2.56 11.94
CA ASP A 49 -1.67 -3.87 12.61
C ASP A 49 -0.52 -4.71 12.05
N ASP A 50 -0.02 -4.36 10.87
CA ASP A 50 1.08 -5.05 10.22
C ASP A 50 2.41 -4.33 10.42
N ASP A 51 2.37 -3.13 11.00
CA ASP A 51 3.54 -2.29 11.21
C ASP A 51 4.24 -2.72 12.50
N PRO A 52 5.49 -3.19 12.42
CA PRO A 52 6.21 -3.57 13.63
C PRO A 52 6.58 -2.38 14.51
N GLY A 53 6.36 -1.15 14.04
CA GLY A 53 6.56 0.02 14.87
C GLY A 53 7.85 0.76 14.56
N ALA A 54 7.91 2.00 15.03
CA ALA A 54 9.05 2.87 14.76
C ALA A 54 10.36 2.37 15.37
N GLN A 55 10.27 1.48 16.35
CA GLN A 55 11.46 0.90 16.99
C GLN A 55 12.13 -0.15 16.13
N ALA A 56 11.40 -0.73 15.18
CA ALA A 56 11.96 -1.78 14.34
C ALA A 56 12.89 -1.16 13.29
N PRO A 57 13.88 -1.93 12.82
CA PRO A 57 14.73 -1.46 11.72
C PRO A 57 13.91 -1.07 10.51
N PHE A 58 14.37 -0.08 9.79
CA PHE A 58 13.64 0.50 8.66
C PHE A 58 13.22 -0.57 7.64
N ALA A 59 14.14 -1.45 7.26
CA ALA A 59 13.83 -2.50 6.27
C ALA A 59 12.78 -3.47 6.78
N GLU A 60 12.84 -3.81 8.07
CA GLU A 60 11.84 -4.72 8.65
C GLU A 60 10.47 -4.07 8.69
N ARG A 61 10.43 -2.79 9.00
CA ARG A 61 9.18 -2.06 9.03
C ARG A 61 8.57 -1.98 7.63
N ALA A 62 9.39 -1.66 6.65
CA ALA A 62 8.92 -1.58 5.26
C ALA A 62 8.41 -2.94 4.79
N LEU A 63 9.14 -4.01 5.07
CA LEU A 63 8.71 -5.35 4.68
C LEU A 63 7.42 -5.77 5.37
N GLY A 64 7.28 -5.46 6.65
CA GLY A 64 6.05 -5.77 7.39
C GLY A 64 4.84 -5.12 6.75
N LEU A 65 4.97 -3.86 6.38
CA LEU A 65 3.89 -3.13 5.74
C LEU A 65 3.59 -3.68 4.34
N VAL A 66 4.62 -4.00 3.56
CA VAL A 66 4.41 -4.57 2.23
C VAL A 66 3.75 -5.94 2.33
N ARG A 67 4.16 -6.75 3.31
CA ARG A 67 3.51 -8.06 3.51
C ARG A 67 2.05 -7.91 3.89
N GLY A 68 1.74 -6.96 4.77
CA GLY A 68 0.36 -6.68 5.13
C GLY A 68 -0.46 -6.22 3.94
N TYR A 69 0.12 -5.34 3.14
CA TYR A 69 -0.49 -4.87 1.92
C TYR A 69 -0.77 -6.04 0.97
N GLN A 70 0.21 -6.92 0.80
CA GLN A 70 0.07 -8.07 -0.10
C GLN A 70 -1.05 -9.00 0.37
N ARG A 71 -1.12 -9.26 1.68
CA ARG A 71 -2.21 -10.09 2.22
C ARG A 71 -3.57 -9.47 1.98
N ASP A 72 -3.65 -8.15 2.15
CA ASP A 72 -4.91 -7.45 1.94
C ASP A 72 -5.31 -7.48 0.46
N LEU A 73 -4.34 -7.32 -0.43
CA LEU A 73 -4.58 -7.42 -1.86
C LEU A 73 -5.07 -8.83 -2.23
N ASP A 74 -4.42 -9.87 -1.70
CA ASP A 74 -4.83 -11.24 -1.98
C ASP A 74 -6.25 -11.51 -1.48
N ARG A 75 -6.57 -10.99 -0.32
CA ARG A 75 -7.90 -11.16 0.27
C ARG A 75 -8.99 -10.52 -0.57
N ASN A 76 -8.68 -9.42 -1.22
CA ASN A 76 -9.63 -8.64 -1.99
C ASN A 76 -9.41 -8.75 -3.50
N ARG A 77 -8.66 -9.74 -3.93
CA ARG A 77 -8.22 -9.79 -5.32
C ARG A 77 -9.37 -9.83 -6.32
N ALA A 78 -10.39 -10.61 -6.03
CA ALA A 78 -11.52 -10.71 -6.96
C ALA A 78 -12.19 -9.34 -7.17
N ALA A 79 -12.41 -8.61 -6.07
CA ALA A 79 -13.01 -7.29 -6.16
C ALA A 79 -12.10 -6.30 -6.89
N VAL A 80 -10.80 -6.34 -6.59
CA VAL A 80 -9.83 -5.45 -7.22
C VAL A 80 -9.75 -5.74 -8.71
N GLN A 81 -9.76 -7.01 -9.10
CA GLN A 81 -9.72 -7.36 -10.52
C GLN A 81 -10.98 -6.90 -11.25
N ALA A 82 -12.14 -7.00 -10.62
CA ALA A 82 -13.38 -6.52 -11.22
C ALA A 82 -13.31 -5.01 -11.48
N VAL A 83 -12.81 -4.25 -10.52
CA VAL A 83 -12.63 -2.81 -10.69
C VAL A 83 -11.62 -2.53 -11.80
N ARG A 84 -10.51 -3.27 -11.81
CA ARG A 84 -9.48 -3.09 -12.82
C ARG A 84 -10.03 -3.30 -14.22
N GLN A 85 -10.82 -4.35 -14.40
CA GLN A 85 -11.41 -4.64 -15.71
C GLN A 85 -12.40 -3.57 -16.14
N ASP A 86 -13.22 -3.09 -15.20
CA ASP A 86 -14.17 -2.03 -15.50
C ASP A 86 -13.45 -0.74 -15.91
N LEU A 87 -12.40 -0.38 -15.17
CA LEU A 87 -11.61 0.80 -15.50
C LEU A 87 -10.90 0.66 -16.85
N ALA A 88 -10.41 -0.56 -17.15
CA ALA A 88 -9.75 -0.80 -18.43
C ALA A 88 -10.73 -0.58 -19.60
N ARG A 89 -11.97 -1.00 -19.45
CA ARG A 89 -12.99 -0.75 -20.46
C ARG A 89 -13.26 0.73 -20.68
N ARG A 90 -12.98 1.55 -19.68
CA ARG A 90 -13.15 2.99 -19.74
C ARG A 90 -11.87 3.72 -20.14
N GLY A 91 -10.81 2.97 -20.48
CA GLY A 91 -9.55 3.55 -20.94
C GLY A 91 -8.50 3.76 -19.85
N TYR A 92 -8.72 3.25 -18.63
CA TYR A 92 -7.77 3.44 -17.54
C TYR A 92 -7.02 2.14 -17.26
N GLY A 93 -5.73 2.12 -17.59
CA GLY A 93 -4.89 0.94 -17.36
C GLY A 93 -4.14 1.03 -16.05
N LEU A 94 -4.82 0.69 -14.95
CA LEU A 94 -4.21 0.74 -13.61
C LEU A 94 -3.82 -0.65 -13.14
N THR A 95 -2.75 -0.72 -12.33
CA THR A 95 -2.35 -1.97 -11.69
C THR A 95 -3.26 -2.26 -10.49
N GLU A 96 -3.28 -3.51 -10.06
CA GLU A 96 -4.04 -3.90 -8.87
C GLU A 96 -3.55 -3.13 -7.64
N VAL A 97 -2.24 -2.95 -7.52
CA VAL A 97 -1.66 -2.19 -6.41
C VAL A 97 -2.20 -0.75 -6.42
N ARG A 98 -2.22 -0.11 -7.58
CA ARG A 98 -2.71 1.26 -7.65
C ARG A 98 -4.20 1.35 -7.31
N ILE A 99 -4.97 0.37 -7.75
CA ILE A 99 -6.40 0.34 -7.43
C ILE A 99 -6.62 0.20 -5.93
N LEU A 100 -5.88 -0.69 -5.28
CA LEU A 100 -6.01 -0.83 -3.83
C LEU A 100 -5.59 0.44 -3.11
N ASP A 101 -4.51 1.09 -3.55
CA ASP A 101 -4.10 2.37 -2.98
C ASP A 101 -5.23 3.40 -3.03
N LEU A 102 -5.91 3.48 -4.17
CA LEU A 102 -7.00 4.42 -4.33
C LEU A 102 -8.19 4.09 -3.44
N LEU A 103 -8.48 2.80 -3.27
CA LEU A 103 -9.56 2.38 -2.39
C LEU A 103 -9.25 2.70 -0.93
N ILE A 104 -8.01 2.47 -0.51
CA ILE A 104 -7.57 2.83 0.85
C ILE A 104 -7.70 4.33 1.06
N LEU A 105 -7.27 5.11 0.08
CA LEU A 105 -7.33 6.55 0.17
C LEU A 105 -8.76 7.06 0.28
N SER A 106 -9.68 6.45 -0.46
CA SER A 106 -11.07 6.87 -0.43
C SER A 106 -11.77 6.48 0.87
N ALA A 107 -11.26 5.49 1.58
CA ALA A 107 -11.81 5.05 2.86
C ALA A 107 -11.22 5.81 4.05
N ARG A 108 -10.35 6.78 3.79
CA ARG A 108 -9.64 7.50 4.84
C ARG A 108 -10.59 8.23 5.77
N PRO A 109 -10.46 8.04 7.10
CA PRO A 109 -11.32 8.73 8.06
C PRO A 109 -11.17 10.25 7.97
N GLY A 110 -12.22 10.96 8.29
CA GLY A 110 -12.19 12.42 8.31
C GLY A 110 -12.25 13.07 6.96
N ARG A 111 -12.27 12.27 5.91
CA ARG A 111 -12.32 12.82 4.58
C ARG A 111 -13.73 13.26 4.25
N ALA A 112 -13.96 14.55 4.33
CA ALA A 112 -15.23 15.16 3.98
C ALA A 112 -16.41 14.61 4.78
N GLY A 113 -16.14 14.00 5.90
CA GLY A 113 -17.22 13.48 6.71
C GLY A 113 -18.16 12.56 5.95
N ASN A 114 -17.67 11.82 5.03
CA ASN A 114 -18.51 11.00 4.19
C ASN A 114 -19.02 9.80 4.92
N ALA A 115 -20.31 9.75 5.09
CA ALA A 115 -20.94 8.64 5.74
C ALA A 115 -20.60 7.29 5.10
N PRO A 116 -20.51 7.20 3.81
CA PRO A 116 -20.29 5.88 3.20
C PRO A 116 -18.94 5.25 3.52
N ALA A 117 -18.11 5.91 4.27
CA ALA A 117 -16.81 5.37 4.57
C ALA A 117 -16.87 3.98 5.16
N GLN A 118 -17.85 3.71 6.01
CA GLN A 118 -17.89 2.38 6.59
C GLN A 118 -18.31 1.31 5.61
N ALA A 119 -18.94 1.67 4.51
CA ALA A 119 -19.35 0.68 3.53
C ALA A 119 -18.16 0.07 2.81
N VAL A 120 -17.03 0.72 2.82
CA VAL A 120 -15.84 0.24 2.12
C VAL A 120 -14.80 -0.32 3.07
N ARG A 121 -15.17 -0.58 4.30
CA ARG A 121 -14.24 -1.10 5.29
C ARG A 121 -14.00 -2.57 5.09
N PRO A 122 -12.95 -2.95 4.40
CA PRO A 122 -12.73 -4.37 4.11
C PRO A 122 -12.20 -5.13 5.31
N ARG A 123 -11.69 -4.45 6.28
CA ARG A 123 -11.06 -5.07 7.41
C ARG A 123 -11.91 -5.01 8.64
N SER A 124 -13.15 -5.18 8.45
CA SER A 124 -14.09 -5.12 9.54
C SER A 124 -13.93 -6.24 10.54
N ALA A 125 -13.22 -7.22 10.21
CA ALA A 125 -13.08 -8.38 11.09
C ALA A 125 -12.43 -8.07 12.39
#